data_2ef74ab36f7f77d80663056bdf341c36
#
_entry.id   2ef74ab36f7f77d80663056bdf341c36
#
_cell.length_a   1.000
_cell.length_b   1.000
_cell.length_c   1.000
_cell.angle_alpha   90.00
_cell.angle_beta   90.00
_cell.angle_gamma   90.00
#
_symmetry.space_group_name_H-M   'P 1'
#
loop_
_entity.id
_entity.type
_entity.pdbx_description
1 polymer ?
#
loop_
_entity_poly.entity_id
_entity_poly.type
_entity_poly.pdbx_seq_one_letter_code
_entity_poly.pdbx_strand_id
1 'polypeptide(L)'
;MKKSTTLLLGAFMALGMVATTASADIAKGQKQYLKNCKKCHGNGTKGAAMKTQDEWAEMFEDNSAMIKDAHKGTKAEPFFNGEKFDKIAPDLKDFLYEYGSDSGNVPSCG
;
A
#
# COMPACT_ATOMS: atom_id res chain seq x y z
N MET A 1 -8.27 57.45 -30.05
CA MET A 1 -8.78 56.13 -29.84
C MET A 1 -7.75 55.27 -29.22
N LYS A 2 -7.83 55.16 -27.94
CA LYS A 2 -6.89 54.34 -27.18
C LYS A 2 -7.51 53.01 -26.89
N LYS A 3 -7.02 52.02 -27.48
CA LYS A 3 -7.40 50.67 -27.13
C LYS A 3 -6.44 50.14 -26.07
N SER A 4 -6.84 50.20 -24.86
CA SER A 4 -6.10 49.55 -23.81
C SER A 4 -6.29 48.06 -23.95
N THR A 5 -5.32 47.47 -24.50
CA THR A 5 -5.27 46.00 -24.45
C THR A 5 -4.78 45.64 -23.06
N THR A 6 -5.71 45.39 -22.21
CA THR A 6 -5.37 44.81 -20.93
C THR A 6 -4.99 43.37 -21.19
N LEU A 7 -3.71 43.14 -21.30
CA LEU A 7 -3.20 41.79 -21.21
C LEU A 7 -3.46 41.30 -19.78
N LEU A 8 -4.50 40.57 -19.63
CA LEU A 8 -4.63 39.73 -18.49
C LEU A 8 -3.59 38.62 -18.64
N LEU A 9 -2.45 38.88 -18.06
CA LEU A 9 -1.58 37.78 -17.71
C LEU A 9 -2.34 36.94 -16.67
N GLY A 10 -2.99 35.95 -17.13
CA GLY A 10 -3.42 34.90 -16.29
C GLY A 10 -2.17 34.32 -15.66
N ALA A 11 -1.95 34.62 -14.41
CA ALA A 11 -0.98 33.91 -13.64
C ALA A 11 -1.44 32.47 -13.59
N PHE A 12 -0.90 31.68 -14.47
CA PHE A 12 -0.91 30.25 -14.30
C PHE A 12 -0.08 29.96 -13.07
N MET A 13 -0.72 30.00 -11.95
CA MET A 13 -0.23 29.26 -10.82
C MET A 13 -0.32 27.81 -11.23
N ALA A 14 0.74 27.31 -11.81
CA ALA A 14 0.97 25.90 -11.75
C ALA A 14 1.09 25.58 -10.26
N LEU A 15 -0.01 25.28 -9.63
CA LEU A 15 0.03 24.53 -8.41
C LEU A 15 0.73 23.25 -8.81
N GLY A 16 2.02 23.19 -8.49
CA GLY A 16 2.65 21.93 -8.38
C GLY A 16 1.80 21.15 -7.41
N MET A 17 0.95 20.31 -7.92
CA MET A 17 0.38 19.27 -7.12
C MET A 17 1.56 18.42 -6.71
N VAL A 18 2.14 18.80 -5.59
CA VAL A 18 2.79 17.81 -4.78
C VAL A 18 1.66 16.86 -4.45
N ALA A 19 1.52 15.84 -5.27
CA ALA A 19 0.76 14.71 -4.86
C ALA A 19 1.48 14.17 -3.64
N THR A 20 1.15 14.69 -2.49
CA THR A 20 1.24 13.93 -1.28
C THR A 20 0.24 12.81 -1.46
N THR A 21 0.60 11.84 -2.29
CA THR A 21 0.09 10.53 -2.06
C THR A 21 0.43 10.29 -0.60
N ALA A 22 -0.59 10.17 0.22
CA ALA A 22 -0.43 9.60 1.53
C ALA A 22 0.24 8.26 1.27
N SER A 23 1.57 8.28 1.15
CA SER A 23 2.33 7.07 1.02
C SER A 23 2.12 6.35 2.32
N ALA A 24 1.40 5.26 2.23
CA ALA A 24 1.33 4.30 3.29
C ALA A 24 2.77 4.02 3.71
N ASP A 25 2.97 3.85 4.98
CA ASP A 25 4.29 3.75 5.56
C ASP A 25 4.80 2.32 5.47
N ILE A 26 5.82 2.09 4.66
CA ILE A 26 6.44 0.77 4.50
C ILE A 26 6.95 0.22 5.83
N ALA A 27 7.57 1.07 6.65
CA ALA A 27 8.09 0.65 7.95
C ALA A 27 6.96 0.25 8.92
N LYS A 28 5.85 0.96 8.89
CA LYS A 28 4.64 0.57 9.65
C LYS A 28 4.06 -0.73 9.10
N GLY A 29 4.02 -0.89 7.80
CA GLY A 29 3.57 -2.11 7.15
C GLY A 29 4.39 -3.32 7.59
N GLN A 30 5.70 -3.17 7.65
CA GLN A 30 6.59 -4.23 8.15
C GLN A 30 6.27 -4.61 9.58
N LYS A 31 6.09 -3.64 10.46
CA LYS A 31 5.71 -3.89 11.86
C LYS A 31 4.39 -4.63 11.95
N GLN A 32 3.41 -4.23 11.17
CA GLN A 32 2.10 -4.89 11.16
C GLN A 32 2.19 -6.31 10.61
N TYR A 33 2.99 -6.53 9.59
CA TYR A 33 3.26 -7.87 9.06
C TYR A 33 3.87 -8.77 10.14
N LEU A 34 4.90 -8.31 10.80
CA LEU A 34 5.59 -9.09 11.84
C LEU A 34 4.66 -9.40 13.01
N LYS A 35 3.77 -8.49 13.34
CA LYS A 35 2.82 -8.67 14.44
C LYS A 35 1.69 -9.63 14.10
N ASN A 36 1.16 -9.56 12.88
CA ASN A 36 -0.09 -10.23 12.53
C ASN A 36 0.06 -11.40 11.55
N CYS A 37 1.14 -11.46 10.79
CA CYS A 37 1.28 -12.40 9.68
C CYS A 37 2.43 -13.39 9.84
N LYS A 38 3.47 -12.98 10.53
CA LYS A 38 4.71 -13.75 10.69
C LYS A 38 4.49 -15.16 11.24
N LYS A 39 3.59 -15.30 12.17
CA LYS A 39 3.35 -16.58 12.85
C LYS A 39 2.99 -17.70 11.88
N CYS A 40 2.27 -17.38 10.83
CA CYS A 40 1.84 -18.36 9.82
C CYS A 40 2.70 -18.31 8.54
N HIS A 41 3.20 -17.15 8.16
CA HIS A 41 3.86 -16.94 6.87
C HIS A 41 5.38 -16.79 6.95
N GLY A 42 5.96 -16.81 8.13
CA GLY A 42 7.39 -16.59 8.31
C GLY A 42 7.76 -15.10 8.30
N ASN A 43 9.06 -14.81 8.21
CA ASN A 43 9.55 -13.44 8.27
C ASN A 43 9.06 -12.58 7.08
N GLY A 44 9.34 -11.29 7.13
CA GLY A 44 8.88 -10.35 6.11
C GLY A 44 9.42 -10.64 4.71
N THR A 45 10.64 -11.13 4.62
CA THR A 45 11.24 -11.53 3.33
C THR A 45 10.46 -12.66 2.69
N LYS A 46 10.16 -13.71 3.45
CA LYS A 46 9.38 -14.84 2.96
C LYS A 46 7.95 -14.45 2.63
N GLY A 47 7.33 -13.68 3.50
CA GLY A 47 5.95 -13.26 3.31
C GLY A 47 5.76 -12.41 2.06
N ALA A 48 6.58 -11.38 1.90
CA ALA A 48 6.50 -10.51 0.73
C ALA A 48 6.83 -11.25 -0.58
N ALA A 49 7.75 -12.22 -0.53
CA ALA A 49 8.14 -13.00 -1.70
C ALA A 49 7.10 -14.03 -2.15
N MET A 50 6.02 -14.20 -1.42
CA MET A 50 4.94 -15.12 -1.82
C MET A 50 4.25 -14.70 -3.12
N LYS A 51 4.30 -13.43 -3.46
CA LYS A 51 3.64 -12.88 -4.65
C LYS A 51 4.51 -11.83 -5.31
N THR A 52 4.26 -11.61 -6.60
CA THR A 52 4.84 -10.49 -7.34
C THR A 52 4.21 -9.17 -6.89
N GLN A 53 4.82 -8.07 -7.30
CA GLN A 53 4.28 -6.74 -7.00
C GLN A 53 2.86 -6.56 -7.55
N ASP A 54 2.61 -6.96 -8.79
CA ASP A 54 1.28 -6.85 -9.39
C ASP A 54 0.26 -7.73 -8.68
N GLU A 55 0.63 -8.93 -8.30
CA GLU A 55 -0.24 -9.81 -7.53
C GLU A 55 -0.57 -9.24 -6.16
N TRP A 56 0.40 -8.60 -5.48
CA TRP A 56 0.10 -7.91 -4.22
C TRP A 56 -0.87 -6.75 -4.43
N ALA A 57 -0.71 -5.97 -5.49
CA ALA A 57 -1.65 -4.90 -5.80
C ALA A 57 -3.08 -5.43 -5.95
N GLU A 58 -3.25 -6.54 -6.67
CA GLU A 58 -4.55 -7.18 -6.85
C GLU A 58 -5.16 -7.69 -5.53
N MET A 59 -4.33 -8.25 -4.65
CA MET A 59 -4.80 -8.78 -3.36
C MET A 59 -5.48 -7.74 -2.48
N PHE A 60 -5.12 -6.47 -2.65
CA PHE A 60 -5.66 -5.37 -1.86
C PHE A 60 -6.72 -4.54 -2.58
N GLU A 61 -7.05 -4.87 -3.83
CA GLU A 61 -8.15 -4.23 -4.55
C GLU A 61 -9.51 -4.56 -3.93
N ASP A 62 -10.51 -3.74 -4.20
CA ASP A 62 -11.89 -3.95 -3.73
C ASP A 62 -11.97 -4.22 -2.22
N ASN A 63 -11.41 -3.29 -1.44
CA ASN A 63 -11.37 -3.40 0.01
C ASN A 63 -10.68 -4.70 0.47
N SER A 64 -9.59 -5.06 -0.20
CA SER A 64 -8.79 -6.25 0.11
C SER A 64 -9.56 -7.57 -0.04
N ALA A 65 -10.49 -7.61 -0.99
CA ALA A 65 -11.38 -8.76 -1.16
C ALA A 65 -10.64 -10.09 -1.34
N MET A 66 -9.58 -10.10 -2.15
CA MET A 66 -8.84 -11.34 -2.43
C MET A 66 -8.08 -11.86 -1.23
N ILE A 67 -7.41 -10.99 -0.46
CA ILE A 67 -6.67 -11.43 0.72
C ILE A 67 -7.62 -11.88 1.82
N LYS A 68 -8.76 -11.23 1.96
CA LYS A 68 -9.81 -11.65 2.89
C LYS A 68 -10.36 -13.03 2.52
N ASP A 69 -10.65 -13.22 1.24
CA ASP A 69 -11.15 -14.50 0.73
C ASP A 69 -10.14 -15.64 0.94
N ALA A 70 -8.87 -15.37 0.71
CA ALA A 70 -7.80 -16.35 0.90
C ALA A 70 -7.68 -16.85 2.35
N HIS A 71 -8.20 -16.10 3.31
CA HIS A 71 -8.14 -16.45 4.73
C HIS A 71 -9.47 -16.95 5.31
N LYS A 72 -10.49 -17.12 4.48
CA LYS A 72 -11.75 -17.72 4.91
C LYS A 72 -11.52 -19.14 5.43
N GLY A 73 -12.15 -19.45 6.54
CA GLY A 73 -12.02 -20.75 7.18
C GLY A 73 -10.72 -20.95 7.96
N THR A 74 -9.84 -19.96 8.00
CA THR A 74 -8.61 -20.00 8.80
C THR A 74 -8.79 -19.30 10.14
N LYS A 75 -7.84 -19.52 11.05
CA LYS A 75 -7.83 -18.82 12.35
C LYS A 75 -7.71 -17.30 12.20
N ALA A 76 -7.21 -16.81 11.07
CA ALA A 76 -7.04 -15.39 10.80
C ALA A 76 -8.31 -14.71 10.26
N GLU A 77 -9.33 -15.46 9.89
CA GLU A 77 -10.55 -14.88 9.30
C GLU A 77 -11.15 -13.75 10.14
N PRO A 78 -11.33 -13.87 11.46
CA PRO A 78 -11.87 -12.77 12.26
C PRO A 78 -11.03 -11.49 12.20
N PHE A 79 -9.71 -11.62 12.12
CA PHE A 79 -8.80 -10.48 11.98
C PHE A 79 -9.03 -9.76 10.65
N PHE A 80 -9.15 -10.49 9.55
CA PHE A 80 -9.38 -9.92 8.21
C PHE A 80 -10.75 -9.27 8.07
N ASN A 81 -11.73 -9.73 8.82
CA ASN A 81 -13.08 -9.16 8.81
C ASN A 81 -13.25 -7.98 9.77
N GLY A 82 -12.23 -7.65 10.54
CA GLY A 82 -12.29 -6.58 11.53
C GLY A 82 -11.79 -5.24 11.00
N GLU A 83 -12.16 -4.17 11.69
CA GLU A 83 -11.72 -2.81 11.37
C GLU A 83 -10.21 -2.61 11.48
N LYS A 84 -9.57 -3.38 12.36
CA LYS A 84 -8.13 -3.27 12.56
C LYS A 84 -7.35 -3.61 11.29
N PHE A 85 -7.76 -4.65 10.58
CA PHE A 85 -7.15 -4.98 9.30
C PHE A 85 -7.34 -3.85 8.29
N ASP A 86 -8.54 -3.32 8.18
CA ASP A 86 -8.82 -2.24 7.23
C ASP A 86 -7.95 -1.00 7.49
N LYS A 87 -7.66 -0.72 8.75
CA LYS A 87 -6.78 0.41 9.13
C LYS A 87 -5.33 0.19 8.74
N ILE A 88 -4.83 -1.03 8.84
CA ILE A 88 -3.43 -1.33 8.53
C ILE A 88 -3.21 -1.74 7.08
N ALA A 89 -4.26 -2.03 6.34
CA ALA A 89 -4.17 -2.55 4.98
C ALA A 89 -3.34 -1.69 4.03
N PRO A 90 -3.46 -0.34 4.01
CA PRO A 90 -2.61 0.48 3.14
C PRO A 90 -1.13 0.35 3.43
N ASP A 91 -0.73 0.38 4.69
CA ASP A 91 0.67 0.22 5.09
C ASP A 91 1.18 -1.18 4.77
N LEU A 92 0.38 -2.18 5.07
CA LEU A 92 0.71 -3.57 4.80
C LEU A 92 0.89 -3.82 3.29
N LYS A 93 0.00 -3.30 2.47
CA LYS A 93 0.10 -3.36 1.02
C LYS A 93 1.42 -2.78 0.53
N ASP A 94 1.79 -1.59 1.00
CA ASP A 94 3.01 -0.93 0.56
C ASP A 94 4.25 -1.73 0.94
N PHE A 95 4.27 -2.33 2.12
CA PHE A 95 5.34 -3.22 2.53
C PHE A 95 5.45 -4.45 1.62
N LEU A 96 4.36 -5.15 1.40
CA LEU A 96 4.35 -6.36 0.59
C LEU A 96 4.67 -6.07 -0.88
N TYR A 97 4.17 -4.97 -1.40
CA TYR A 97 4.48 -4.51 -2.76
C TYR A 97 5.96 -4.17 -2.92
N GLU A 98 6.52 -3.38 -2.01
CA GLU A 98 7.92 -2.96 -2.07
C GLU A 98 8.87 -4.16 -2.10
N TYR A 99 8.53 -5.23 -1.41
CA TYR A 99 9.38 -6.42 -1.28
C TYR A 99 8.81 -7.66 -1.98
N GLY A 100 7.90 -7.46 -2.93
CA GLY A 100 7.38 -8.54 -3.76
C GLY A 100 8.50 -9.31 -4.46
N SER A 101 8.21 -10.54 -4.86
CA SER A 101 9.23 -11.47 -5.37
C SER A 101 10.03 -10.97 -6.56
N ASP A 102 9.44 -10.07 -7.36
CA ASP A 102 10.05 -9.48 -8.55
C ASP A 102 10.58 -8.07 -8.34
N SER A 103 10.54 -7.54 -7.12
CA SER A 103 10.98 -6.17 -6.84
C SER A 103 12.48 -5.98 -6.85
N GLY A 104 13.24 -7.03 -6.62
CA GLY A 104 14.69 -6.95 -6.42
C GLY A 104 15.10 -6.42 -5.04
N ASN A 105 14.15 -6.14 -4.17
CA ASN A 105 14.37 -5.61 -2.82
C ASN A 105 14.05 -6.63 -1.76
N VAL A 106 14.78 -6.59 -0.66
CA VAL A 106 14.50 -7.38 0.54
C VAL A 106 14.44 -6.47 1.75
N PRO A 107 13.50 -6.71 2.68
CA PRO A 107 13.38 -5.86 3.85
C PRO A 107 14.55 -6.07 4.81
N SER A 108 14.97 -5.00 5.47
CA SER A 108 15.94 -5.05 6.54
C SER A 108 15.33 -5.81 7.73
N CYS A 109 16.12 -6.68 8.34
CA CYS A 109 15.70 -7.47 9.50
C CYS A 109 14.49 -8.38 9.26
N GLY A 110 14.20 -8.69 8.02
CA GLY A 110 13.22 -9.69 7.61
C GLY A 110 11.78 -9.40 7.97
#